data_76e79da2aba28116fb39541dace393dd
#
_entry.id   76e79da2aba28116fb39541dace393dd
#
_cell.length_a   1.000
_cell.length_b   1.000
_cell.length_c   1.000
_cell.angle_alpha   90.00
_cell.angle_beta   90.00
_cell.angle_gamma   90.00
#
_symmetry.space_group_name_H-M   'P 1'
#
loop_
_entity.id
_entity.type
_entity.pdbx_description
1 polymer ?
#
loop_
_entity_poly.entity_id
_entity_poly.type
_entity_poly.pdbx_seq_one_letter_code
_entity_poly.pdbx_strand_id
1 'polypeptide(L)'
;MNQKPNPRPPLSQVLEKHRATFEFEVNEDDVEGRWLRNGVEIHFSMEERFNYVAIRKVHRLTISETYRSDAGEYTFIAGKNRSTMHLRVNSKSSRTF
;
A
#
# COMPACT_ATOMS: atom_id res chain seq x y z
N MET A 1 -18.64 10.18 12.46
CA MET A 1 -17.73 9.43 13.30
C MET A 1 -16.51 8.99 12.56
N ASN A 2 -15.37 9.36 13.06
CA ASN A 2 -14.12 9.11 12.34
C ASN A 2 -13.54 7.77 12.76
N GLN A 3 -13.20 6.99 11.78
CA GLN A 3 -12.56 5.71 12.01
C GLN A 3 -11.33 5.62 11.15
N LYS A 4 -10.32 4.99 11.70
CA LYS A 4 -9.13 4.73 10.91
C LYS A 4 -9.47 3.76 9.78
N PRO A 5 -8.88 3.95 8.61
CA PRO A 5 -9.01 2.95 7.56
C PRO A 5 -8.57 1.59 8.08
N ASN A 6 -9.34 0.57 7.74
CA ASN A 6 -9.07 -0.78 8.20
C ASN A 6 -8.27 -1.52 7.15
N PRO A 7 -7.08 -2.03 7.52
CA PRO A 7 -6.35 -2.88 6.58
C PRO A 7 -7.11 -4.16 6.35
N ARG A 8 -7.25 -4.50 5.10
CA ARG A 8 -7.86 -5.77 4.74
C ARG A 8 -6.74 -6.78 4.67
N PRO A 9 -7.03 -8.07 4.66
CA PRO A 9 -6.03 -9.05 5.08
C PRO A 9 -4.64 -8.51 4.89
N PRO A 10 -3.91 -8.31 5.97
CA PRO A 10 -2.68 -7.53 5.89
C PRO A 10 -1.66 -8.21 5.00
N LEU A 11 -1.03 -7.41 4.16
CA LEU A 11 0.13 -7.84 3.43
C LEU A 11 1.32 -7.22 4.13
N SER A 12 2.08 -8.03 4.85
CA SER A 12 3.23 -7.51 5.57
C SER A 12 4.53 -7.89 4.90
N GLN A 13 4.52 -8.88 4.01
CA GLN A 13 5.74 -9.25 3.32
C GLN A 13 5.42 -9.86 1.98
N VAL A 14 6.38 -9.76 1.06
CA VAL A 14 6.23 -10.24 -0.29
C VAL A 14 7.61 -10.65 -0.79
N LEU A 15 7.64 -11.59 -1.70
CA LEU A 15 8.89 -11.93 -2.37
C LEU A 15 9.23 -10.88 -3.42
N GLU A 16 10.51 -10.62 -3.55
CA GLU A 16 11.01 -9.71 -4.56
C GLU A 16 10.48 -10.09 -5.93
N LYS A 17 10.11 -9.08 -6.72
CA LYS A 17 9.60 -9.22 -8.08
C LYS A 17 8.19 -9.74 -8.18
N HIS A 18 7.52 -9.97 -7.04
CA HIS A 18 6.13 -10.36 -7.06
C HIS A 18 5.23 -9.15 -6.84
N ARG A 19 3.95 -9.34 -7.14
CA ARG A 19 2.96 -8.27 -6.96
C ARG A 19 2.64 -8.11 -5.49
N ALA A 20 2.50 -6.87 -5.06
CA ALA A 20 2.08 -6.55 -3.71
C ALA A 20 0.81 -5.71 -3.79
N THR A 21 -0.14 -6.00 -2.91
CA THR A 21 -1.39 -5.28 -2.88
C THR A 21 -1.72 -4.90 -1.45
N PHE A 22 -2.04 -3.62 -1.23
CA PHE A 22 -2.52 -3.13 0.05
C PHE A 22 -3.94 -2.67 -0.12
N GLU A 23 -4.81 -3.03 0.81
CA GLU A 23 -6.19 -2.56 0.79
C GLU A 23 -6.56 -2.02 2.14
N PHE A 24 -7.25 -0.89 2.12
CA PHE A 24 -7.86 -0.32 3.31
C PHE A 24 -9.31 -0.07 3.01
N GLU A 25 -10.15 -0.30 4.00
CA GLU A 25 -11.57 -0.02 3.89
C GLU A 25 -11.91 1.16 4.78
N VAL A 26 -12.62 2.13 4.21
CA VAL A 26 -13.10 3.28 4.96
C VAL A 26 -14.61 3.13 5.13
N ASN A 27 -15.22 4.00 5.93
CA ASN A 27 -16.64 3.84 6.20
C ASN A 27 -17.53 4.75 5.37
N GLU A 28 -16.99 5.41 4.37
CA GLU A 28 -17.76 6.26 3.47
C GLU A 28 -17.29 6.08 2.05
N ASP A 29 -18.24 6.20 1.11
CA ASP A 29 -17.89 6.19 -0.29
C ASP A 29 -17.29 7.54 -0.69
N ASP A 30 -16.57 7.54 -1.80
CA ASP A 30 -16.09 8.77 -2.44
C ASP A 30 -15.16 9.57 -1.56
N VAL A 31 -14.43 8.89 -0.71
CA VAL A 31 -13.38 9.54 0.09
C VAL A 31 -12.13 9.64 -0.76
N GLU A 32 -11.56 10.84 -0.78
CA GLU A 32 -10.30 11.04 -1.48
C GLU A 32 -9.17 10.55 -0.61
N GLY A 33 -8.34 9.66 -1.16
CA GLY A 33 -7.26 9.07 -0.40
C GLY A 33 -5.90 9.45 -0.94
N ARG A 34 -4.91 9.37 -0.08
CA ARG A 34 -3.52 9.59 -0.46
C ARG A 34 -2.66 8.50 0.16
N TRP A 35 -1.57 8.23 -0.49
CA TRP A 35 -0.64 7.18 -0.04
C TRP A 35 0.74 7.77 0.12
N LEU A 36 1.39 7.41 1.21
CA LEU A 36 2.76 7.83 1.50
C LEU A 36 3.64 6.60 1.60
N ARG A 37 4.86 6.73 1.16
CA ARG A 37 5.88 5.71 1.37
C ARG A 37 7.00 6.35 2.16
N ASN A 38 7.22 5.85 3.37
CA ASN A 38 8.23 6.41 4.28
C ASN A 38 8.04 7.91 4.46
N GLY A 39 6.77 8.32 4.58
CA GLY A 39 6.43 9.71 4.82
C GLY A 39 6.37 10.59 3.59
N VAL A 40 6.66 10.04 2.42
CA VAL A 40 6.68 10.82 1.17
C VAL A 40 5.52 10.40 0.31
N GLU A 41 4.76 11.38 -0.16
CA GLU A 41 3.58 11.08 -0.97
C GLU A 41 3.97 10.41 -2.28
N ILE A 42 3.19 9.38 -2.64
CA ILE A 42 3.39 8.66 -3.88
C ILE A 42 2.59 9.36 -4.97
N HIS A 43 3.28 9.75 -6.04
CA HIS A 43 2.64 10.40 -7.17
C HIS A 43 2.46 9.37 -8.27
N PHE A 44 1.25 8.83 -8.36
CA PHE A 44 0.99 7.67 -9.21
C PHE A 44 1.18 7.98 -10.69
N SER A 45 1.03 9.23 -11.07
CA SER A 45 1.27 9.58 -12.47
C SER A 45 2.73 9.44 -12.86
N MET A 46 3.62 9.34 -11.90
CA MET A 46 5.06 9.24 -12.15
C MET A 46 5.64 7.90 -11.75
N GLU A 47 4.82 6.98 -11.25
CA GLU A 47 5.29 5.70 -10.75
C GLU A 47 4.58 4.58 -11.49
N GLU A 48 5.18 4.11 -12.56
CA GLU A 48 4.52 3.16 -13.45
C GLU A 48 4.16 1.85 -12.77
N ARG A 49 4.96 1.44 -11.79
CA ARG A 49 4.72 0.17 -11.12
C ARG A 49 3.61 0.24 -10.08
N PHE A 50 3.19 1.44 -9.72
CA PHE A 50 2.22 1.65 -8.65
C PHE A 50 0.89 2.03 -9.25
N ASN A 51 -0.18 1.42 -8.74
CA ASN A 51 -1.51 1.72 -9.21
C ASN A 51 -2.45 1.82 -8.02
N TYR A 52 -3.25 2.89 -8.01
CA TYR A 52 -4.19 3.14 -6.93
C TYR A 52 -5.59 3.12 -7.51
N VAL A 53 -6.45 2.29 -6.91
CA VAL A 53 -7.83 2.16 -7.33
C VAL A 53 -8.70 2.28 -6.10
N ALA A 54 -9.76 3.09 -6.21
CA ALA A 54 -10.74 3.22 -5.14
C ALA A 54 -12.09 2.78 -5.69
N ILE A 55 -12.68 1.78 -5.07
CA ILE A 55 -13.99 1.27 -5.43
C ILE A 55 -14.85 1.33 -4.19
N ARG A 56 -15.81 2.28 -4.19
CA ARG A 56 -16.68 2.51 -3.05
C ARG A 56 -15.83 2.80 -1.81
N LYS A 57 -15.83 1.89 -0.86
CA LYS A 57 -15.15 2.09 0.41
C LYS A 57 -13.80 1.42 0.47
N VAL A 58 -13.41 0.72 -0.58
CA VAL A 58 -12.15 -0.02 -0.59
C VAL A 58 -11.14 0.72 -1.43
N HIS A 59 -9.99 1.01 -0.83
CA HIS A 59 -8.90 1.70 -1.48
C HIS A 59 -7.72 0.75 -1.59
N ARG A 60 -7.25 0.55 -2.81
CA ARG A 60 -6.25 -0.47 -3.10
C ARG A 60 -5.05 0.15 -3.78
N LEU A 61 -3.89 -0.15 -3.23
CA LEU A 61 -2.61 0.18 -3.87
C LEU A 61 -1.96 -1.12 -4.32
N THR A 62 -1.59 -1.18 -5.58
CA THR A 62 -0.93 -2.35 -6.14
C THR A 62 0.44 -1.94 -6.66
N ILE A 63 1.44 -2.73 -6.29
CA ILE A 63 2.77 -2.62 -6.86
C ILE A 63 2.92 -3.85 -7.76
N SER A 64 3.03 -3.60 -9.07
CA SER A 64 2.99 -4.71 -10.02
C SER A 64 4.20 -5.62 -9.90
N GLU A 65 5.35 -5.05 -9.52
CA GLU A 65 6.57 -5.81 -9.37
C GLU A 65 7.39 -5.14 -8.30
N THR A 66 7.63 -5.85 -7.20
CA THR A 66 8.29 -5.24 -6.05
C THR A 66 9.79 -5.39 -6.13
N TYR A 67 10.47 -4.38 -5.63
CA TYR A 67 11.92 -4.41 -5.45
C TYR A 67 12.22 -4.20 -3.97
N ARG A 68 13.42 -4.54 -3.58
CA ARG A 68 13.80 -4.39 -2.18
C ARG A 68 13.71 -2.93 -1.73
N SER A 69 13.89 -2.01 -2.64
CA SER A 69 13.75 -0.60 -2.32
C SER A 69 12.32 -0.19 -2.03
N ASP A 70 11.34 -1.04 -2.33
CA ASP A 70 9.95 -0.73 -2.03
C ASP A 70 9.59 -1.06 -0.59
N ALA A 71 10.46 -1.75 0.14
CA ALA A 71 10.20 -2.06 1.54
C ALA A 71 10.13 -0.77 2.35
N GLY A 72 9.32 -0.79 3.39
CA GLY A 72 9.21 0.36 4.25
C GLY A 72 7.81 0.56 4.75
N GLU A 73 7.55 1.78 5.19
CA GLU A 73 6.30 2.12 5.82
C GLU A 73 5.36 2.76 4.79
N TYR A 74 4.18 2.18 4.68
CA TYR A 74 3.15 2.73 3.79
C TYR A 74 1.99 3.25 4.61
N THR A 75 1.59 4.47 4.35
CA THR A 75 0.52 5.13 5.08
C THR A 75 -0.58 5.52 4.10
N PHE A 76 -1.80 5.15 4.42
CA PHE A 76 -2.98 5.57 3.68
C PHE A 76 -3.69 6.63 4.48
N ILE A 77 -3.98 7.77 3.84
CA ILE A 77 -4.66 8.89 4.49
C ILE A 77 -6.00 9.07 3.82
N ALA A 78 -7.05 9.01 4.62
CA ALA A 78 -8.41 9.26 4.17
C ALA A 78 -8.98 10.39 5.01
N GLY A 79 -9.04 11.58 4.44
CA GLY A 79 -9.48 12.73 5.18
C GLY A 79 -8.55 13.03 6.33
N LYS A 80 -9.08 12.98 7.54
CA LYS A 80 -8.28 13.25 8.74
C LYS A 80 -7.72 12.00 9.38
N ASN A 81 -8.01 10.85 8.81
CA ASN A 81 -7.62 9.58 9.40
C ASN A 81 -6.52 8.95 8.59
N ARG A 82 -5.66 8.20 9.27
CA ARG A 82 -4.56 7.53 8.59
C ARG A 82 -4.34 6.16 9.19
N SER A 83 -3.85 5.27 8.39
CA SER A 83 -3.43 3.94 8.83
C SER A 83 -2.12 3.62 8.16
N THR A 84 -1.27 2.92 8.88
CA THR A 84 0.07 2.63 8.44
C THR A 84 0.32 1.13 8.48
N MET A 85 1.06 0.64 7.51
CA MET A 85 1.51 -0.74 7.55
C MET A 85 2.91 -0.79 6.98
N HIS A 86 3.63 -1.83 7.36
CA HIS A 86 5.01 -2.00 6.92
C HIS A 86 5.08 -3.12 5.91
N LEU A 87 5.86 -2.91 4.87
CA LEU A 87 6.11 -3.91 3.86
C LEU A 87 7.53 -4.38 3.96
N ARG A 88 7.70 -5.69 4.05
CA ARG A 88 9.00 -6.32 3.96
C ARG A 88 9.10 -7.01 2.61
N VAL A 89 10.19 -6.78 1.91
CA VAL A 89 10.42 -7.43 0.63
C VAL A 89 11.55 -8.42 0.83
N ASN A 90 11.24 -9.69 0.65
CA ASN A 90 12.20 -10.76 0.85
C ASN A 90 12.90 -11.08 -0.45
N SER A 91 14.18 -11.43 -0.34
CA SER A 91 14.96 -11.78 -1.50
C SER A 91 14.41 -13.05 -2.12
N LYS A 92 14.26 -13.03 -3.42
CA LYS A 92 13.76 -14.18 -4.13
C LYS A 92 14.78 -15.31 -4.16
N SER A 93 16.06 -14.98 -4.24
CA SER A 93 17.09 -16.01 -4.26
C SER A 93 17.50 -16.28 -2.85
N SER A 94 16.94 -17.20 -2.29
CA SER A 94 17.42 -17.59 -1.02
C SER A 94 18.44 -18.63 -1.25
N ARG A 95 19.16 -18.87 -1.48
CA ARG A 95 19.86 -19.83 -1.61
C ARG A 95 20.65 -20.24 -1.02
N THR A 96 20.72 -20.76 -0.72
CA THR A 96 21.37 -21.19 -0.20
C THR A 96 22.09 -22.03 -0.49
N PHE A 97 22.53 -22.11 -0.75
CA PHE A 97 23.13 -22.84 -0.87
C PHE A 97 23.62 -23.10 -0.73
#